data_207a2a49b1e9711ba7136ce3b7eec78f
#
_entry.id   207a2a49b1e9711ba7136ce3b7eec78f
#
_cell.length_a   1.000
_cell.length_b   1.000
_cell.length_c   1.000
_cell.angle_alpha   90.00
_cell.angle_beta   90.00
_cell.angle_gamma   90.00
#
_symmetry.space_group_name_H-M   'P 1'
#
loop_
_entity.id
_entity.type
_entity.pdbx_description
1 polymer ?
#
loop_
_entity_poly.entity_id
_entity_poly.type
_entity_poly.pdbx_seq_one_letter_code
_entity_poly.pdbx_strand_id
1 'polypeptide(L)'
;KIFLAGVGELMTEVAGEVCDGFICHGFTTEKYLREVTIPALERGRAKAGKTMEGFEIVGPSFVVTGNNEAELERAAVGTRKQIAFYGSTPAYRPVLEMHGWGEVQDQLNALSKQGEWDKMGTLITDEILNTFAVVGLPEQIAPELNHRYGDVIQRISFYAPYSSDPERWSKVMSALQSA
;
A
#
# COMPACT_ATOMS: atom_id res chain seq x y z
N LYS A 1 15.16 -9.59 -15.54
CA LYS A 1 14.14 -9.97 -14.55
C LYS A 1 12.76 -9.55 -15.03
N ILE A 2 11.76 -10.41 -14.81
CA ILE A 2 10.35 -10.15 -15.13
C ILE A 2 9.60 -9.95 -13.82
N PHE A 3 8.87 -8.82 -13.73
CA PHE A 3 8.01 -8.51 -12.60
C PHE A 3 6.56 -8.47 -13.06
N LEU A 4 5.66 -9.06 -12.30
CA LEU A 4 4.23 -9.00 -12.54
C LEU A 4 3.57 -8.08 -11.50
N ALA A 5 2.77 -7.13 -11.96
CA ALA A 5 1.83 -6.40 -11.12
C ALA A 5 0.49 -7.13 -11.11
N GLY A 6 -0.06 -7.36 -9.93
CA GLY A 6 -1.30 -8.11 -9.83
C GLY A 6 -2.09 -7.82 -8.56
N VAL A 7 -3.34 -8.24 -8.56
CA VAL A 7 -4.26 -8.17 -7.43
C VAL A 7 -4.96 -9.51 -7.27
N GLY A 8 -5.19 -9.90 -6.02
CA GLY A 8 -5.83 -11.16 -5.66
C GLY A 8 -4.88 -12.36 -5.64
N GLU A 9 -5.24 -13.35 -4.84
CA GLU A 9 -4.36 -14.49 -4.52
C GLU A 9 -3.92 -15.29 -5.74
N LEU A 10 -4.82 -15.58 -6.67
CA LEU A 10 -4.49 -16.41 -7.84
C LEU A 10 -3.44 -15.76 -8.73
N MET A 11 -3.56 -14.45 -9.01
CA MET A 11 -2.57 -13.75 -9.83
C MET A 11 -1.24 -13.61 -9.08
N THR A 12 -1.29 -13.41 -7.78
CA THR A 12 -0.10 -13.37 -6.91
C THR A 12 0.63 -14.73 -6.93
N GLU A 13 -0.11 -15.82 -6.84
CA GLU A 13 0.45 -17.18 -6.91
C GLU A 13 1.10 -17.45 -8.28
N VAL A 14 0.44 -17.05 -9.39
CA VAL A 14 1.03 -17.13 -10.75
C VAL A 14 2.33 -16.33 -10.83
N ALA A 15 2.38 -15.12 -10.24
CA ALA A 15 3.61 -14.33 -10.20
C ALA A 15 4.75 -15.08 -9.51
N GLY A 16 4.45 -15.72 -8.37
CA GLY A 16 5.41 -16.57 -7.65
C GLY A 16 5.92 -17.71 -8.50
N GLU A 17 5.08 -18.34 -9.32
CA GLU A 17 5.43 -19.49 -10.16
C GLU A 17 6.35 -19.09 -11.32
N VAL A 18 6.02 -18.02 -12.06
CA VAL A 18 6.64 -17.73 -13.36
C VAL A 18 7.55 -16.51 -13.42
N CYS A 19 7.52 -15.62 -12.41
CA CYS A 19 8.25 -14.35 -12.45
C CYS A 19 9.47 -14.34 -11.53
N ASP A 20 10.26 -13.25 -11.64
CA ASP A 20 11.42 -12.96 -10.78
C ASP A 20 11.06 -12.00 -9.63
N GLY A 21 9.87 -11.42 -9.70
CA GLY A 21 9.37 -10.54 -8.65
C GLY A 21 7.92 -10.15 -8.85
N PHE A 22 7.36 -9.52 -7.83
CA PHE A 22 5.97 -9.09 -7.77
C PHE A 22 5.88 -7.62 -7.39
N ILE A 23 5.03 -6.87 -8.08
CA ILE A 23 4.72 -5.47 -7.77
C ILE A 23 3.35 -5.45 -7.10
N CYS A 24 3.36 -5.19 -5.80
CA CYS A 24 2.12 -5.05 -5.03
C CYS A 24 1.33 -3.81 -5.48
N HIS A 25 0.02 -3.91 -5.45
CA HIS A 25 -0.83 -2.74 -5.64
C HIS A 25 -0.75 -1.82 -4.40
N GLY A 26 -0.87 -0.49 -4.59
CA GLY A 26 -0.82 0.48 -3.50
C GLY A 26 -1.93 0.33 -2.46
N PHE A 27 -3.06 -0.29 -2.84
CA PHE A 27 -4.13 -0.63 -1.92
C PHE A 27 -3.85 -1.98 -1.24
N THR A 28 -2.87 -1.99 -0.37
CA THR A 28 -2.48 -3.12 0.48
C THR A 28 -2.13 -2.61 1.87
N THR A 29 -2.10 -3.50 2.85
CA THR A 29 -1.66 -3.21 4.21
C THR A 29 -0.54 -4.16 4.59
N GLU A 30 0.24 -3.82 5.62
CA GLU A 30 1.27 -4.72 6.15
C GLU A 30 0.69 -6.10 6.47
N LYS A 31 -0.45 -6.13 7.16
CA LYS A 31 -1.14 -7.38 7.51
C LYS A 31 -1.51 -8.20 6.27
N TYR A 32 -2.12 -7.57 5.26
CA TYR A 32 -2.50 -8.26 4.02
C TYR A 32 -1.28 -8.77 3.25
N LEU A 33 -0.19 -7.99 3.23
CA LEU A 33 1.07 -8.41 2.63
C LEU A 33 1.60 -9.68 3.30
N ARG A 34 1.66 -9.71 4.63
CA ARG A 34 2.24 -10.81 5.40
C ARG A 34 1.36 -12.05 5.44
N GLU A 35 0.04 -11.90 5.58
CA GLU A 35 -0.87 -13.02 5.79
C GLU A 35 -1.48 -13.58 4.49
N VAL A 36 -1.48 -12.81 3.40
CA VAL A 36 -2.09 -13.22 2.13
C VAL A 36 -1.11 -13.19 0.97
N THR A 37 -0.48 -12.03 0.73
CA THR A 37 0.35 -11.85 -0.47
C THR A 37 1.61 -12.73 -0.44
N ILE A 38 2.38 -12.69 0.64
CA ILE A 38 3.61 -13.50 0.76
C ILE A 38 3.30 -14.99 0.72
N PRO A 39 2.34 -15.54 1.48
CA PRO A 39 1.98 -16.95 1.37
C PRO A 39 1.52 -17.38 -0.02
N ALA A 40 0.83 -16.50 -0.77
CA ALA A 40 0.44 -16.80 -2.15
C ALA A 40 1.66 -16.86 -3.08
N LEU A 41 2.62 -15.94 -2.95
CA LEU A 41 3.89 -15.98 -3.68
C LEU A 41 4.68 -17.27 -3.36
N GLU A 42 4.77 -17.64 -2.08
CA GLU A 42 5.45 -18.86 -1.64
C GLU A 42 4.82 -20.12 -2.24
N ARG A 43 3.49 -20.21 -2.28
CA ARG A 43 2.79 -21.31 -2.95
C ARG A 43 3.15 -21.38 -4.44
N GLY A 44 3.17 -20.24 -5.13
CA GLY A 44 3.59 -20.18 -6.54
C GLY A 44 5.05 -20.62 -6.73
N ARG A 45 5.96 -20.14 -5.88
CA ARG A 45 7.38 -20.55 -5.90
C ARG A 45 7.53 -22.06 -5.69
N ALA A 46 6.81 -22.60 -4.72
CA ALA A 46 6.84 -24.04 -4.42
C ALA A 46 6.34 -24.89 -5.61
N LYS A 47 5.30 -24.46 -6.34
CA LYS A 47 4.84 -25.12 -7.57
C LYS A 47 5.92 -25.21 -8.64
N ALA A 48 6.75 -24.17 -8.76
CA ALA A 48 7.88 -24.14 -9.69
C ALA A 48 9.15 -24.83 -9.14
N GLY A 49 9.11 -25.44 -7.96
CA GLY A 49 10.27 -26.04 -7.32
C GLY A 49 11.33 -25.02 -6.85
N LYS A 50 10.91 -23.79 -6.56
CA LYS A 50 11.78 -22.67 -6.18
C LYS A 50 11.47 -22.21 -4.76
N THR A 51 12.39 -21.47 -4.14
CA THR A 51 12.21 -20.76 -2.86
C THR A 51 12.01 -19.27 -3.11
N MET A 52 11.81 -18.49 -2.06
CA MET A 52 11.77 -17.01 -2.15
C MET A 52 13.16 -16.39 -2.36
N GLU A 53 14.23 -17.16 -2.30
CA GLU A 53 15.58 -16.65 -2.56
C GLU A 53 15.70 -16.02 -3.95
N GLY A 54 16.17 -14.77 -4.00
CA GLY A 54 16.30 -13.98 -5.22
C GLY A 54 15.00 -13.48 -5.86
N PHE A 55 13.84 -13.79 -5.25
CA PHE A 55 12.55 -13.20 -5.64
C PHE A 55 12.40 -11.84 -4.98
N GLU A 56 11.97 -10.83 -5.72
CA GLU A 56 11.85 -9.46 -5.21
C GLU A 56 10.38 -9.04 -5.09
N ILE A 57 10.03 -8.50 -3.93
CA ILE A 57 8.73 -7.86 -3.71
C ILE A 57 8.93 -6.35 -3.82
N VAL A 58 8.18 -5.71 -4.69
CA VAL A 58 8.13 -4.25 -4.85
C VAL A 58 6.85 -3.74 -4.21
N GLY A 59 6.96 -2.90 -3.21
CA GLY A 59 5.83 -2.33 -2.50
C GLY A 59 5.68 -0.83 -2.77
N PRO A 60 4.59 -0.35 -3.41
CA PRO A 60 4.18 1.02 -3.24
C PRO A 60 3.60 1.19 -1.84
N SER A 61 4.04 2.20 -1.12
CA SER A 61 3.44 2.58 0.16
C SER A 61 2.81 3.96 0.06
N PHE A 62 1.60 4.10 0.55
CA PHE A 62 1.05 5.41 0.81
C PHE A 62 1.88 6.09 1.88
N VAL A 63 2.32 7.30 1.58
CA VAL A 63 3.05 8.14 2.53
C VAL A 63 2.30 9.46 2.68
N VAL A 64 2.00 9.82 3.92
CA VAL A 64 1.39 11.10 4.30
C VAL A 64 2.39 11.88 5.10
N THR A 65 2.99 12.92 4.49
CA THR A 65 4.01 13.73 5.15
C THR A 65 3.91 15.20 4.77
N GLY A 66 4.38 16.06 5.65
CA GLY A 66 4.40 17.51 5.50
C GLY A 66 5.45 18.12 6.41
N ASN A 67 5.93 19.34 6.09
CA ASN A 67 6.90 20.07 6.91
C ASN A 67 6.25 20.72 8.15
N ASN A 68 4.92 20.73 8.21
CA ASN A 68 4.11 21.25 9.30
C ASN A 68 2.73 20.59 9.30
N GLU A 69 1.98 20.82 10.37
CA GLU A 69 0.64 20.24 10.59
C GLU A 69 -0.34 20.52 9.43
N ALA A 70 -0.34 21.76 8.92
CA ALA A 70 -1.24 22.15 7.84
C ALA A 70 -0.91 21.42 6.51
N GLU A 71 0.35 21.13 6.23
CA GLU A 71 0.75 20.33 5.08
C GLU A 71 0.41 18.86 5.28
N LEU A 72 0.64 18.35 6.49
CA LEU A 72 0.32 16.96 6.86
C LEU A 72 -1.19 16.71 6.72
N GLU A 73 -2.04 17.62 7.19
CA GLU A 73 -3.49 17.49 7.06
C GLU A 73 -3.94 17.52 5.59
N ARG A 74 -3.38 18.41 4.75
CA ARG A 74 -3.69 18.41 3.31
C ARG A 74 -3.27 17.11 2.63
N ALA A 75 -2.12 16.56 3.00
CA ALA A 75 -1.64 15.27 2.51
C ALA A 75 -2.57 14.13 2.94
N ALA A 76 -3.03 14.15 4.21
CA ALA A 76 -3.97 13.18 4.74
C ALA A 76 -5.31 13.20 3.97
N VAL A 77 -5.87 14.38 3.73
CA VAL A 77 -7.11 14.53 2.95
C VAL A 77 -6.97 13.93 1.53
N GLY A 78 -5.88 14.23 0.83
CA GLY A 78 -5.61 13.69 -0.51
C GLY A 78 -5.48 12.16 -0.49
N THR A 79 -4.77 11.64 0.50
CA THR A 79 -4.56 10.19 0.65
C THR A 79 -5.85 9.46 1.03
N ARG A 80 -6.68 10.02 1.91
CA ARG A 80 -8.01 9.46 2.22
C ARG A 80 -8.88 9.32 0.98
N LYS A 81 -8.92 10.34 0.13
CA LYS A 81 -9.68 10.30 -1.13
C LYS A 81 -9.18 9.17 -2.04
N GLN A 82 -7.88 8.98 -2.13
CA GLN A 82 -7.29 7.93 -2.96
C GLN A 82 -7.55 6.53 -2.39
N ILE A 83 -7.42 6.35 -1.08
CA ILE A 83 -7.78 5.09 -0.40
C ILE A 83 -9.26 4.78 -0.61
N ALA A 84 -10.14 5.76 -0.44
CA ALA A 84 -11.57 5.60 -0.67
C ALA A 84 -11.90 5.21 -2.10
N PHE A 85 -11.23 5.85 -3.09
CA PHE A 85 -11.39 5.51 -4.51
C PHE A 85 -11.05 4.05 -4.79
N TYR A 86 -9.89 3.56 -4.34
CA TYR A 86 -9.53 2.15 -4.50
C TYR A 86 -10.47 1.23 -3.70
N GLY A 87 -10.77 1.59 -2.45
CA GLY A 87 -11.65 0.82 -1.58
C GLY A 87 -13.07 0.64 -2.12
N SER A 88 -13.53 1.52 -3.03
CA SER A 88 -14.83 1.38 -3.68
C SER A 88 -14.89 0.22 -4.69
N THR A 89 -13.75 -0.28 -5.13
CA THR A 89 -13.66 -1.35 -6.12
C THR A 89 -13.85 -2.73 -5.47
N PRO A 90 -14.83 -3.54 -5.91
CA PRO A 90 -15.12 -4.82 -5.27
C PRO A 90 -13.93 -5.80 -5.19
N ALA A 91 -13.02 -5.75 -6.18
CA ALA A 91 -11.83 -6.62 -6.18
C ALA A 91 -10.87 -6.35 -5.01
N TYR A 92 -10.96 -5.20 -4.36
CA TYR A 92 -10.13 -4.84 -3.20
C TYR A 92 -10.81 -5.09 -1.85
N ARG A 93 -12.06 -5.57 -1.86
CA ARG A 93 -12.80 -5.91 -0.64
C ARG A 93 -12.02 -6.79 0.34
N PRO A 94 -11.31 -7.85 -0.09
CA PRO A 94 -10.58 -8.72 0.84
C PRO A 94 -9.56 -7.99 1.73
N VAL A 95 -8.96 -6.89 1.24
CA VAL A 95 -8.03 -6.09 2.03
C VAL A 95 -8.75 -5.40 3.20
N LEU A 96 -9.93 -4.83 2.94
CA LEU A 96 -10.74 -4.19 3.99
C LEU A 96 -11.35 -5.22 4.95
N GLU A 97 -11.84 -6.35 4.43
CA GLU A 97 -12.42 -7.43 5.25
C GLU A 97 -11.43 -7.99 6.27
N MET A 98 -10.16 -8.10 5.92
CA MET A 98 -9.12 -8.56 6.84
C MET A 98 -9.01 -7.70 8.11
N HIS A 99 -9.42 -6.43 8.03
CA HIS A 99 -9.44 -5.49 9.14
C HIS A 99 -10.84 -5.30 9.76
N GLY A 100 -11.85 -6.05 9.30
CA GLY A 100 -13.23 -5.90 9.76
C GLY A 100 -13.98 -4.72 9.12
N TRP A 101 -13.45 -4.13 8.03
CA TRP A 101 -14.03 -2.96 7.36
C TRP A 101 -14.81 -3.31 6.08
N GLY A 102 -15.38 -4.51 6.00
CA GLY A 102 -16.17 -4.92 4.85
C GLY A 102 -17.35 -3.98 4.56
N GLU A 103 -18.03 -3.48 5.61
CA GLU A 103 -19.14 -2.53 5.47
C GLU A 103 -18.68 -1.17 4.88
N VAL A 104 -17.45 -0.74 5.16
CA VAL A 104 -16.88 0.48 4.57
C VAL A 104 -16.78 0.31 3.05
N GLN A 105 -16.38 -0.87 2.56
CA GLN A 105 -16.34 -1.16 1.12
C GLN A 105 -17.73 -1.03 0.48
N ASP A 106 -18.78 -1.56 1.11
CA ASP A 106 -20.15 -1.47 0.61
C ASP A 106 -20.62 -0.01 0.47
N GLN A 107 -20.31 0.80 1.49
CA GLN A 107 -20.63 2.25 1.48
C GLN A 107 -19.84 3.00 0.41
N LEU A 108 -18.54 2.75 0.30
CA LEU A 108 -17.69 3.35 -0.73
C LEU A 108 -18.17 2.99 -2.15
N ASN A 109 -18.52 1.72 -2.38
CA ASN A 109 -19.04 1.26 -3.66
C ASN A 109 -20.40 1.93 -4.01
N ALA A 110 -21.29 2.07 -3.02
CA ALA A 110 -22.57 2.75 -3.22
C ALA A 110 -22.39 4.24 -3.58
N LEU A 111 -21.52 4.95 -2.84
CA LEU A 111 -21.22 6.37 -3.10
C LEU A 111 -20.53 6.58 -4.45
N SER A 112 -19.62 5.70 -4.84
CA SER A 112 -18.93 5.79 -6.14
C SER A 112 -19.90 5.71 -7.32
N LYS A 113 -20.92 4.84 -7.23
CA LYS A 113 -21.98 4.71 -8.23
C LYS A 113 -22.88 5.94 -8.32
N GLN A 114 -22.94 6.75 -7.26
CA GLN A 114 -23.69 8.01 -7.20
C GLN A 114 -22.84 9.22 -7.58
N GLY A 115 -21.52 9.03 -7.80
CA GLY A 115 -20.59 10.12 -8.09
C GLY A 115 -20.24 10.99 -6.87
N GLU A 116 -20.51 10.51 -5.65
CA GLU A 116 -20.32 11.25 -4.39
C GLU A 116 -18.85 11.14 -3.87
N TRP A 117 -17.91 11.45 -4.76
CA TRP A 117 -16.45 11.25 -4.53
C TRP A 117 -15.92 11.96 -3.29
N ASP A 118 -16.41 13.18 -3.01
CA ASP A 118 -15.96 13.94 -1.85
C ASP A 118 -16.41 13.30 -0.51
N LYS A 119 -17.60 12.70 -0.50
CA LYS A 119 -18.12 12.01 0.68
C LYS A 119 -17.35 10.72 0.97
N MET A 120 -16.84 10.05 -0.05
CA MET A 120 -16.10 8.80 0.14
C MET A 120 -14.88 8.98 1.03
N GLY A 121 -14.14 10.07 0.86
CA GLY A 121 -12.95 10.36 1.68
C GLY A 121 -13.26 10.49 3.17
N THR A 122 -14.47 10.92 3.55
CA THR A 122 -14.88 11.06 4.95
C THR A 122 -15.12 9.74 5.67
N LEU A 123 -15.29 8.64 4.91
CA LEU A 123 -15.41 7.29 5.48
C LEU A 123 -14.07 6.68 5.89
N ILE A 124 -12.96 7.24 5.43
CA ILE A 124 -11.62 6.78 5.78
C ILE A 124 -11.22 7.43 7.11
N THR A 125 -11.39 6.70 8.19
CA THR A 125 -11.01 7.13 9.55
C THR A 125 -9.50 7.26 9.69
N ASP A 126 -9.03 7.83 10.81
CA ASP A 126 -7.60 7.87 11.14
C ASP A 126 -7.01 6.46 11.25
N GLU A 127 -7.75 5.53 11.82
CA GLU A 127 -7.35 4.13 11.93
C GLU A 127 -7.10 3.51 10.54
N ILE A 128 -8.06 3.68 9.62
CA ILE A 128 -7.92 3.18 8.24
C ILE A 128 -6.74 3.86 7.56
N LEU A 129 -6.62 5.19 7.64
CA LEU A 129 -5.52 5.93 7.04
C LEU A 129 -4.16 5.42 7.55
N ASN A 130 -3.96 5.31 8.87
CA ASN A 130 -2.71 4.87 9.47
C ASN A 130 -2.38 3.40 9.18
N THR A 131 -3.39 2.58 8.89
CA THR A 131 -3.19 1.18 8.49
C THR A 131 -2.69 1.07 7.04
N PHE A 132 -3.21 1.90 6.13
CA PHE A 132 -2.80 1.90 4.72
C PHE A 132 -1.58 2.77 4.44
N ALA A 133 -1.34 3.81 5.22
CA ALA A 133 -0.31 4.81 4.97
C ALA A 133 0.68 4.92 6.12
N VAL A 134 1.92 5.27 5.80
CA VAL A 134 2.87 5.79 6.78
C VAL A 134 2.63 7.28 6.90
N VAL A 135 2.27 7.73 8.11
CA VAL A 135 1.87 9.10 8.43
C VAL A 135 2.86 9.71 9.41
N GLY A 136 3.43 10.85 9.08
CA GLY A 136 4.35 11.53 10.00
C GLY A 136 5.15 12.67 9.35
N LEU A 137 5.99 13.30 10.14
CA LEU A 137 6.98 14.27 9.67
C LEU A 137 8.05 13.56 8.83
N PRO A 138 8.78 14.26 7.95
CA PRO A 138 9.74 13.63 7.03
C PRO A 138 10.75 12.69 7.70
N GLU A 139 11.24 13.06 8.88
CA GLU A 139 12.19 12.26 9.66
C GLU A 139 11.61 10.98 10.26
N GLN A 140 10.29 10.88 10.37
CA GLN A 140 9.59 9.71 10.91
C GLN A 140 9.26 8.66 9.83
N ILE A 141 9.27 9.07 8.55
CA ILE A 141 8.82 8.20 7.45
C ILE A 141 9.75 7.01 7.23
N ALA A 142 11.07 7.26 7.14
CA ALA A 142 12.02 6.20 6.87
C ALA A 142 12.09 5.14 7.98
N PRO A 143 12.16 5.50 9.28
CA PRO A 143 12.10 4.51 10.36
C PRO A 143 10.83 3.68 10.34
N GLU A 144 9.68 4.29 10.10
CA GLU A 144 8.40 3.57 10.07
C GLU A 144 8.25 2.65 8.86
N LEU A 145 8.73 3.06 7.68
CA LEU A 145 8.77 2.20 6.50
C LEU A 145 9.67 0.97 6.73
N ASN A 146 10.84 1.17 7.33
CA ASN A 146 11.74 0.07 7.67
C ASN A 146 11.13 -0.84 8.73
N HIS A 147 10.45 -0.28 9.72
CA HIS A 147 9.76 -1.07 10.74
C HIS A 147 8.66 -1.97 10.13
N ARG A 148 7.83 -1.43 9.23
CA ARG A 148 6.72 -2.20 8.62
C ARG A 148 7.20 -3.19 7.55
N TYR A 149 8.20 -2.83 6.76
CA TYR A 149 8.46 -3.50 5.48
C TYR A 149 9.92 -3.91 5.25
N GLY A 150 10.85 -3.47 6.08
CA GLY A 150 12.29 -3.64 5.84
C GLY A 150 12.76 -5.09 5.74
N ASP A 151 12.01 -6.02 6.32
CA ASP A 151 12.30 -7.46 6.28
C ASP A 151 11.65 -8.19 5.07
N VAL A 152 10.67 -7.58 4.39
CA VAL A 152 9.86 -8.27 3.37
C VAL A 152 9.83 -7.59 2.01
N ILE A 153 10.11 -6.29 1.91
CA ILE A 153 10.10 -5.52 0.66
C ILE A 153 11.54 -5.17 0.26
N GLN A 154 11.95 -5.57 -0.95
CA GLN A 154 13.29 -5.27 -1.48
C GLN A 154 13.35 -3.94 -2.22
N ARG A 155 12.21 -3.46 -2.71
CA ARG A 155 12.11 -2.16 -3.39
C ARG A 155 10.85 -1.45 -2.98
N ILE A 156 10.96 -0.18 -2.63
CA ILE A 156 9.81 0.65 -2.24
C ILE A 156 9.66 1.83 -3.17
N SER A 157 8.41 2.19 -3.48
CA SER A 157 8.04 3.44 -4.13
C SER A 157 7.02 4.18 -3.26
N PHE A 158 7.14 5.50 -3.19
CA PHE A 158 6.19 6.31 -2.45
C PHE A 158 4.98 6.64 -3.30
N TYR A 159 3.80 6.45 -2.74
CA TYR A 159 2.56 6.89 -3.33
C TYR A 159 1.98 8.06 -2.52
N ALA A 160 2.09 9.24 -3.08
CA ALA A 160 1.69 10.49 -2.45
C ALA A 160 0.72 11.26 -3.38
N PRO A 161 -0.61 11.04 -3.26
CA PRO A 161 -1.61 11.65 -4.13
C PRO A 161 -1.91 13.11 -3.73
N TYR A 162 -0.87 13.90 -3.52
CA TYR A 162 -0.93 15.32 -3.14
C TYR A 162 0.28 16.08 -3.69
N SER A 163 0.28 17.39 -3.56
CA SER A 163 1.40 18.23 -4.04
C SER A 163 2.72 17.82 -3.40
N SER A 164 3.70 17.54 -4.24
CA SER A 164 5.00 17.03 -3.85
C SER A 164 6.02 18.17 -3.68
N ASP A 165 6.87 18.03 -2.67
CA ASP A 165 8.04 18.86 -2.45
C ASP A 165 9.31 17.99 -2.65
N PRO A 166 10.10 18.23 -3.72
CA PRO A 166 11.28 17.42 -4.03
C PRO A 166 12.33 17.42 -2.90
N GLU A 167 12.47 18.53 -2.18
CA GLU A 167 13.46 18.63 -1.10
C GLU A 167 13.08 17.72 0.08
N ARG A 168 11.80 17.70 0.44
CA ARG A 168 11.25 16.79 1.46
C ARG A 168 11.51 15.33 1.09
N TRP A 169 11.21 14.94 -0.16
CA TRP A 169 11.44 13.57 -0.61
C TRP A 169 12.92 13.19 -0.65
N SER A 170 13.79 14.13 -0.99
CA SER A 170 15.23 13.91 -0.93
C SER A 170 15.69 13.53 0.49
N LYS A 171 15.16 14.22 1.52
CA LYS A 171 15.45 13.89 2.93
C LYS A 171 14.99 12.48 3.31
N VAL A 172 13.75 12.13 2.96
CA VAL A 172 13.20 10.79 3.22
C VAL A 172 14.01 9.70 2.52
N MET A 173 14.37 9.92 1.24
CA MET A 173 15.18 8.96 0.47
C MET A 173 16.57 8.77 1.05
N SER A 174 17.23 9.85 1.44
CA SER A 174 18.55 9.77 2.07
C SER A 174 18.52 9.01 3.39
N ALA A 175 17.48 9.21 4.18
CA ALA A 175 17.29 8.46 5.44
C ALA A 175 17.07 6.96 5.21
N LEU A 176 16.30 6.56 4.19
CA LEU A 176 16.09 5.16 3.82
C LEU A 176 17.36 4.47 3.30
N GLN A 177 18.23 5.21 2.59
CA GLN A 177 19.48 4.65 2.08
C GLN A 177 20.57 4.50 3.15
N SER A 178 20.41 5.17 4.28
CA SER A 178 21.36 5.16 5.40
C SER A 178 20.99 4.15 6.50
N ALA A 179 19.82 3.55 6.42
CA ALA A 179 19.27 2.60 7.39
C ALA A 179 19.53 1.16 6.95
#